data_7c5ad39bddcd02fbb2d7aea0b677b227
#
_entry.id   7c5ad39bddcd02fbb2d7aea0b677b227
#
_cell.length_a   1.000
_cell.length_b   1.000
_cell.length_c   1.000
_cell.angle_alpha   90.00
_cell.angle_beta   90.00
_cell.angle_gamma   90.00
#
_symmetry.space_group_name_H-M   'P 1'
#
loop_
_entity.id
_entity.type
_entity.pdbx_description
1 polymer ?
#
loop_
_entity_poly.entity_id
_entity_poly.type
_entity_poly.pdbx_seq_one_letter_code
_entity_poly.pdbx_strand_id
1 'polypeptide(L)'
;MTSSAPVRQRVAVIGLGGIGGAAAGALTHAGRHDVIACGRRPLKRLRVDLPDETVEVDMKVLTDPADAAPVDWVLLTTKAQDTDSAGDWLRALCGPLTIVAVMQNGIDHAERIAPYAGEATALPVIVYYNGERIADDHVRMRHISEADLALPDTDTAQAFIDLLDGTPIQAVRTPDFTARQWQKLLINIVVNPVTALTRMRQGVLQREDIQVLTTALLEEAAAVADAEGAGLPASAAADTQRLVLTFPHDAGSSMYFDALAGRRLEAEALTGAVVRAGARHGILTPMNSAMLALLRALSDGMGR
;
A
#
# COMPACT_ATOMS: atom_id res chain seq x y z
N MET A 1 9.52 36.47 14.04
CA MET A 1 9.60 35.36 13.04
C MET A 1 8.26 35.33 12.31
N THR A 2 8.20 35.86 11.10
CA THR A 2 6.98 35.88 10.29
C THR A 2 6.77 34.43 9.76
N SER A 3 5.81 33.74 10.37
CA SER A 3 5.31 32.47 9.82
C SER A 3 4.71 32.79 8.44
N SER A 4 5.43 32.48 7.37
CA SER A 4 4.82 32.49 6.04
C SER A 4 3.71 31.44 6.04
N ALA A 5 2.53 31.81 5.56
CA ALA A 5 1.45 30.84 5.37
C ALA A 5 1.99 29.68 4.51
N PRO A 6 1.69 28.42 4.85
CA PRO A 6 2.16 27.28 4.07
C PRO A 6 1.69 27.41 2.63
N VAL A 7 2.61 27.18 1.71
CA VAL A 7 2.31 27.25 0.27
C VAL A 7 1.27 26.19 -0.08
N ARG A 8 0.15 26.62 -0.65
CA ARG A 8 -0.91 25.72 -1.11
C ARG A 8 -0.40 24.89 -2.27
N GLN A 9 -0.42 23.58 -2.13
CA GLN A 9 0.10 22.61 -3.12
C GLN A 9 -1.04 21.91 -3.84
N ARG A 10 -0.80 21.45 -5.07
CA ARG A 10 -1.72 20.64 -5.86
C ARG A 10 -1.43 19.17 -5.60
N VAL A 11 -2.45 18.45 -5.13
CA VAL A 11 -2.36 17.02 -4.75
C VAL A 11 -3.33 16.23 -5.58
N ALA A 12 -2.85 15.22 -6.30
CA ALA A 12 -3.68 14.26 -7.01
C ALA A 12 -3.67 12.91 -6.29
N VAL A 13 -4.85 12.34 -6.03
CA VAL A 13 -4.97 10.99 -5.45
C VAL A 13 -5.49 10.04 -6.53
N ILE A 14 -4.65 9.08 -6.95
CA ILE A 14 -5.02 8.06 -7.93
C ILE A 14 -5.55 6.83 -7.19
N GLY A 15 -6.86 6.60 -7.33
CA GLY A 15 -7.56 5.47 -6.71
C GLY A 15 -8.29 5.80 -5.41
N LEU A 16 -9.60 5.96 -5.46
CA LEU A 16 -10.47 6.20 -4.31
C LEU A 16 -10.95 4.89 -3.65
N GLY A 17 -9.99 3.99 -3.38
CA GLY A 17 -10.22 2.83 -2.50
C GLY A 17 -10.21 3.25 -1.03
N GLY A 18 -10.16 2.28 -0.11
CA GLY A 18 -10.11 2.57 1.33
C GLY A 18 -8.95 3.48 1.72
N ILE A 19 -7.74 3.20 1.21
CA ILE A 19 -6.54 3.99 1.50
C ILE A 19 -6.64 5.39 0.87
N GLY A 20 -6.85 5.46 -0.45
CA GLY A 20 -6.85 6.74 -1.16
C GLY A 20 -8.06 7.61 -0.84
N GLY A 21 -9.23 7.00 -0.61
CA GLY A 21 -10.41 7.74 -0.19
C GLY A 21 -10.22 8.38 1.19
N ALA A 22 -9.63 7.67 2.14
CA ALA A 22 -9.30 8.22 3.46
C ALA A 22 -8.32 9.39 3.35
N ALA A 23 -7.22 9.22 2.60
CA ALA A 23 -6.23 10.28 2.41
C ALA A 23 -6.82 11.50 1.67
N ALA A 24 -7.55 11.28 0.57
CA ALA A 24 -8.18 12.35 -0.19
C ALA A 24 -9.20 13.13 0.65
N GLY A 25 -10.04 12.43 1.41
CA GLY A 25 -11.02 13.05 2.29
C GLY A 25 -10.38 13.84 3.43
N ALA A 26 -9.39 13.27 4.10
CA ALA A 26 -8.67 13.95 5.16
C ALA A 26 -7.96 15.23 4.67
N LEU A 27 -7.24 15.16 3.54
CA LEU A 27 -6.57 16.32 2.95
C LEU A 27 -7.56 17.38 2.49
N THR A 28 -8.70 16.98 1.90
CA THR A 28 -9.75 17.92 1.46
C THR A 28 -10.41 18.59 2.66
N HIS A 29 -10.69 17.83 3.73
CA HIS A 29 -11.26 18.37 4.97
C HIS A 29 -10.33 19.36 5.64
N ALA A 30 -9.03 19.07 5.73
CA ALA A 30 -8.02 19.99 6.26
C ALA A 30 -7.95 21.32 5.48
N GLY A 31 -8.35 21.35 4.20
CA GLY A 31 -8.51 22.55 3.40
C GLY A 31 -7.24 23.32 3.08
N ARG A 32 -6.06 22.73 3.31
CA ARG A 32 -4.75 23.41 3.18
C ARG A 32 -4.19 23.33 1.75
N HIS A 33 -4.65 22.37 0.94
CA HIS A 33 -4.15 22.07 -0.39
C HIS A 33 -5.27 21.99 -1.42
N ASP A 34 -4.91 22.02 -2.71
CA ASP A 34 -5.85 21.78 -3.82
C ASP A 34 -5.84 20.30 -4.15
N VAL A 35 -6.83 19.58 -3.64
CA VAL A 35 -6.94 18.13 -3.78
C VAL A 35 -7.84 17.78 -4.95
N ILE A 36 -7.33 16.94 -5.86
CA ILE A 36 -8.11 16.29 -6.92
C ILE A 36 -7.99 14.78 -6.76
N ALA A 37 -9.05 14.08 -7.08
CA ALA A 37 -9.02 12.62 -7.17
C ALA A 37 -9.06 12.18 -8.63
N CYS A 38 -8.41 11.05 -8.93
CA CYS A 38 -8.41 10.44 -10.24
C CYS A 38 -9.04 9.05 -10.13
N GLY A 39 -10.12 8.84 -10.88
CA GLY A 39 -10.92 7.62 -10.75
C GLY A 39 -11.71 7.30 -11.99
N ARG A 40 -12.33 6.12 -12.03
CA ARG A 40 -13.12 5.64 -13.17
C ARG A 40 -14.56 6.18 -13.21
N ARG A 41 -15.03 6.78 -12.12
CA ARG A 41 -16.41 7.27 -11.98
C ARG A 41 -16.40 8.65 -11.35
N PRO A 42 -17.30 9.55 -11.78
CA PRO A 42 -17.47 10.84 -11.12
C PRO A 42 -18.00 10.63 -9.71
N LEU A 43 -17.50 11.43 -8.78
CA LEU A 43 -17.97 11.51 -7.42
C LEU A 43 -18.08 12.99 -7.04
N LYS A 44 -19.22 13.42 -6.50
CA LYS A 44 -19.40 14.80 -6.05
C LYS A 44 -19.07 14.99 -4.59
N ARG A 45 -19.35 13.99 -3.76
CA ARG A 45 -19.11 14.00 -2.32
C ARG A 45 -18.48 12.69 -1.89
N LEU A 46 -17.61 12.78 -0.90
CA LEU A 46 -17.01 11.64 -0.23
C LEU A 46 -17.27 11.76 1.26
N ARG A 47 -17.90 10.74 1.82
CA ARG A 47 -18.03 10.56 3.25
C ARG A 47 -16.83 9.77 3.76
N VAL A 48 -16.18 10.26 4.81
CA VAL A 48 -15.05 9.59 5.44
C VAL A 48 -15.30 9.49 6.95
N ASP A 49 -15.38 8.25 7.45
CA ASP A 49 -15.30 8.00 8.89
C ASP A 49 -13.80 8.04 9.23
N LEU A 50 -13.33 9.18 9.72
CA LEU A 50 -12.00 9.37 10.31
C LEU A 50 -11.98 8.79 11.74
N PRO A 51 -10.80 8.60 12.37
CA PRO A 51 -10.73 7.99 13.69
C PRO A 51 -11.60 8.65 14.76
N ASP A 52 -11.68 10.00 14.76
CA ASP A 52 -12.36 10.75 15.81
C ASP A 52 -13.64 11.46 15.33
N GLU A 53 -13.88 11.51 14.01
CA GLU A 53 -15.04 12.21 13.45
C GLU A 53 -15.46 11.60 12.09
N THR A 54 -16.70 11.87 11.69
CA THR A 54 -17.17 11.60 10.32
C THR A 54 -17.31 12.91 9.57
N VAL A 55 -16.68 12.99 8.41
CA VAL A 55 -16.72 14.18 7.55
C VAL A 55 -17.33 13.87 6.20
N GLU A 56 -17.99 14.85 5.61
CA GLU A 56 -18.41 14.86 4.20
C GLU A 56 -17.69 15.98 3.49
N VAL A 57 -16.98 15.67 2.41
CA VAL A 57 -16.25 16.64 1.61
C VAL A 57 -16.71 16.64 0.17
N ASP A 58 -16.80 17.83 -0.43
CA ASP A 58 -16.98 17.94 -1.87
C ASP A 58 -15.68 17.51 -2.57
N MET A 59 -15.79 16.58 -3.52
CA MET A 59 -14.64 15.97 -4.17
C MET A 59 -14.60 16.31 -5.66
N LYS A 60 -13.50 16.93 -6.09
CA LYS A 60 -13.22 17.09 -7.52
C LYS A 60 -12.59 15.80 -8.04
N VAL A 61 -13.34 15.04 -8.86
CA VAL A 61 -12.86 13.80 -9.47
C VAL A 61 -12.70 13.99 -10.98
N LEU A 62 -11.48 13.72 -11.46
CA LEU A 62 -11.19 13.59 -12.89
C LEU A 62 -11.42 12.12 -13.29
N THR A 63 -12.08 11.93 -14.42
CA THR A 63 -12.36 10.59 -14.97
C THR A 63 -11.63 10.30 -16.27
N ASP A 64 -11.02 11.32 -16.87
CA ASP A 64 -10.19 11.21 -18.07
C ASP A 64 -8.78 11.80 -17.78
N PRO A 65 -7.70 11.05 -17.98
CA PRO A 65 -6.34 11.58 -17.86
C PRO A 65 -6.05 12.78 -18.75
N ALA A 66 -6.77 12.95 -19.87
CA ALA A 66 -6.61 14.10 -20.76
C ALA A 66 -7.01 15.44 -20.11
N ASP A 67 -7.84 15.40 -19.08
CA ASP A 67 -8.24 16.59 -18.30
C ASP A 67 -7.26 16.93 -17.17
N ALA A 68 -6.21 16.10 -16.98
CA ALA A 68 -5.24 16.30 -15.93
C ALA A 68 -4.08 17.22 -16.38
N ALA A 69 -3.44 17.84 -15.41
CA ALA A 69 -2.23 18.62 -15.59
C ALA A 69 -1.22 18.29 -14.48
N PRO A 70 0.08 18.47 -14.67
CA PRO A 70 1.11 18.18 -13.68
C PRO A 70 0.81 18.84 -12.33
N VAL A 71 1.02 18.08 -11.26
CA VAL A 71 0.78 18.47 -9.86
C VAL A 71 2.06 18.41 -9.04
N ASP A 72 2.02 18.94 -7.81
CA ASP A 72 3.17 18.88 -6.92
C ASP A 72 3.31 17.49 -6.28
N TRP A 73 2.18 16.88 -5.92
CA TRP A 73 2.12 15.55 -5.31
C TRP A 73 1.13 14.63 -5.97
N VAL A 74 1.54 13.39 -6.21
CA VAL A 74 0.67 12.29 -6.59
C VAL A 74 0.67 11.27 -5.45
N LEU A 75 -0.49 10.95 -4.88
CA LEU A 75 -0.69 9.83 -3.97
C LEU A 75 -1.19 8.65 -4.80
N LEU A 76 -0.32 7.67 -5.06
CA LEU A 76 -0.68 6.46 -5.78
C LEU A 76 -1.20 5.40 -4.81
N THR A 77 -2.51 5.22 -4.80
CA THR A 77 -3.23 4.38 -3.83
C THR A 77 -4.08 3.29 -4.48
N THR A 78 -3.90 3.07 -5.79
CA THR A 78 -4.46 1.89 -6.46
C THR A 78 -3.86 0.61 -5.91
N LYS A 79 -4.53 -0.52 -6.10
CA LYS A 79 -3.87 -1.81 -5.85
C LYS A 79 -2.64 -1.95 -6.75
N ALA A 80 -1.60 -2.62 -6.29
CA ALA A 80 -0.34 -2.73 -7.02
C ALA A 80 -0.50 -3.36 -8.41
N GLN A 81 -1.40 -4.35 -8.57
CA GLN A 81 -1.73 -4.97 -9.85
C GLN A 81 -2.46 -4.04 -10.84
N ASP A 82 -2.93 -2.90 -10.38
CA ASP A 82 -3.65 -1.91 -11.19
C ASP A 82 -2.76 -0.71 -11.57
N THR A 83 -1.45 -0.77 -11.29
CA THR A 83 -0.52 0.34 -11.60
C THR A 83 -0.42 0.59 -13.09
N ASP A 84 -0.43 -0.45 -13.93
CA ASP A 84 -0.41 -0.29 -15.39
C ASP A 84 -1.64 0.51 -15.88
N SER A 85 -2.81 0.25 -15.30
CA SER A 85 -4.04 1.00 -15.62
C SER A 85 -4.04 2.42 -15.05
N ALA A 86 -3.18 2.73 -14.08
CA ALA A 86 -2.93 4.08 -13.59
C ALA A 86 -1.83 4.82 -14.39
N GLY A 87 -1.19 4.14 -15.35
CA GLY A 87 -0.06 4.67 -16.12
C GLY A 87 -0.37 5.96 -16.87
N ASP A 88 -1.55 6.09 -17.48
CA ASP A 88 -1.95 7.30 -18.20
C ASP A 88 -2.17 8.48 -17.24
N TRP A 89 -2.69 8.23 -16.03
CA TRP A 89 -2.77 9.22 -14.97
C TRP A 89 -1.39 9.69 -14.53
N LEU A 90 -0.45 8.75 -14.30
CA LEU A 90 0.92 9.11 -13.93
C LEU A 90 1.58 9.97 -15.02
N ARG A 91 1.46 9.60 -16.30
CA ARG A 91 2.02 10.40 -17.41
C ARG A 91 1.44 11.81 -17.48
N ALA A 92 0.16 11.98 -17.16
CA ALA A 92 -0.51 13.28 -17.23
C ALA A 92 -0.23 14.17 -16.00
N LEU A 93 -0.06 13.56 -14.82
CA LEU A 93 0.09 14.26 -13.53
C LEU A 93 1.53 14.52 -13.14
N CYS A 94 2.49 13.74 -13.67
CA CYS A 94 3.89 13.84 -13.31
C CYS A 94 4.64 14.84 -14.19
N GLY A 95 5.28 15.81 -13.57
CA GLY A 95 6.31 16.67 -14.16
C GLY A 95 7.64 16.45 -13.44
N PRO A 96 8.73 17.14 -13.87
CA PRO A 96 10.07 16.93 -13.28
C PRO A 96 10.17 17.22 -11.78
N LEU A 97 9.28 18.03 -11.24
CA LEU A 97 9.25 18.39 -9.81
C LEU A 97 8.16 17.63 -9.02
N THR A 98 7.38 16.78 -9.69
CA THR A 98 6.33 16.02 -9.02
C THR A 98 6.93 14.92 -8.14
N ILE A 99 6.37 14.77 -6.94
CA ILE A 99 6.69 13.66 -6.05
C ILE A 99 5.51 12.67 -6.07
N VAL A 100 5.81 11.40 -6.32
CA VAL A 100 4.82 10.32 -6.29
C VAL A 100 4.97 9.54 -5.00
N ALA A 101 4.09 9.79 -4.03
CA ALA A 101 3.97 8.98 -2.82
C ALA A 101 3.30 7.66 -3.17
N VAL A 102 4.09 6.58 -3.23
CA VAL A 102 3.61 5.24 -3.62
C VAL A 102 3.10 4.53 -2.36
N MET A 103 1.78 4.60 -2.14
CA MET A 103 1.09 4.07 -0.96
C MET A 103 0.53 2.66 -1.23
N GLN A 104 1.26 1.86 -1.98
CA GLN A 104 0.89 0.50 -2.36
C GLN A 104 1.65 -0.54 -1.53
N ASN A 105 1.15 -1.77 -1.48
CA ASN A 105 1.88 -2.89 -0.91
C ASN A 105 3.09 -3.30 -1.79
N GLY A 106 4.06 -3.98 -1.17
CA GLY A 106 5.27 -4.48 -1.83
C GLY A 106 6.51 -3.66 -1.50
N ILE A 107 7.61 -3.94 -2.20
CA ILE A 107 8.94 -3.35 -1.97
C ILE A 107 9.52 -2.66 -3.22
N ASP A 108 8.99 -2.94 -4.39
CA ASP A 108 9.46 -2.50 -5.71
C ASP A 108 8.74 -1.21 -6.19
N HIS A 109 8.55 -0.24 -5.28
CA HIS A 109 7.73 0.94 -5.53
C HIS A 109 8.27 1.81 -6.66
N ALA A 110 9.57 2.10 -6.67
CA ALA A 110 10.20 2.95 -7.68
C ALA A 110 10.20 2.27 -9.06
N GLU A 111 10.58 1.00 -9.11
CA GLU A 111 10.59 0.22 -10.33
C GLU A 111 9.21 0.09 -10.95
N ARG A 112 8.19 -0.04 -10.11
CA ARG A 112 6.79 -0.20 -10.54
C ARG A 112 6.25 1.03 -11.25
N ILE A 113 6.61 2.24 -10.84
CA ILE A 113 6.13 3.49 -11.44
C ILE A 113 7.07 4.04 -12.52
N ALA A 114 8.32 3.60 -12.57
CA ALA A 114 9.33 4.10 -13.51
C ALA A 114 8.89 4.14 -14.98
N PRO A 115 8.11 3.18 -15.50
CA PRO A 115 7.64 3.23 -16.90
C PRO A 115 6.65 4.37 -17.19
N TYR A 116 6.08 5.01 -16.16
CA TYR A 116 4.97 5.95 -16.29
C TYR A 116 5.26 7.35 -15.74
N ALA A 117 6.12 7.44 -14.72
CA ALA A 117 6.29 8.66 -13.92
C ALA A 117 7.31 9.65 -14.51
N GLY A 118 8.02 9.30 -15.60
CA GLY A 118 9.03 10.17 -16.22
C GLY A 118 10.15 10.54 -15.24
N GLU A 119 10.40 11.83 -15.04
CA GLU A 119 11.44 12.37 -14.15
C GLU A 119 10.93 12.60 -12.69
N ALA A 120 9.66 12.29 -12.41
CA ALA A 120 9.09 12.47 -11.08
C ALA A 120 9.81 11.62 -10.02
N THR A 121 9.91 12.14 -8.81
CA THR A 121 10.55 11.45 -7.70
C THR A 121 9.60 10.45 -7.06
N ALA A 122 9.99 9.18 -6.97
CA ALA A 122 9.26 8.17 -6.23
C ALA A 122 9.55 8.28 -4.72
N LEU A 123 8.51 8.43 -3.90
CA LEU A 123 8.59 8.34 -2.44
C LEU A 123 7.87 7.07 -2.00
N PRO A 124 8.59 6.02 -1.57
CA PRO A 124 7.96 4.82 -1.05
C PRO A 124 7.32 5.10 0.31
N VAL A 125 6.11 4.60 0.52
CA VAL A 125 5.34 4.79 1.76
C VAL A 125 4.85 3.45 2.26
N ILE A 126 5.15 3.12 3.51
CA ILE A 126 4.55 1.98 4.20
C ILE A 126 3.25 2.45 4.84
N VAL A 127 2.13 1.86 4.44
CA VAL A 127 0.80 2.18 5.00
C VAL A 127 0.42 1.15 6.05
N TYR A 128 0.17 1.59 7.27
CA TYR A 128 -0.27 0.73 8.38
C TYR A 128 -1.75 0.91 8.71
N TYR A 129 -2.35 2.11 8.49
CA TYR A 129 -3.76 2.28 8.81
C TYR A 129 -4.67 1.36 7.98
N ASN A 130 -5.80 1.00 8.56
CA ASN A 130 -6.84 0.28 7.83
C ASN A 130 -7.75 1.29 7.11
N GLY A 131 -7.83 1.15 5.80
CA GLY A 131 -8.77 1.88 4.95
C GLY A 131 -9.81 0.93 4.39
N GLU A 132 -11.05 1.03 4.85
CA GLU A 132 -12.17 0.20 4.42
C GLU A 132 -13.09 1.00 3.47
N ARG A 133 -13.40 0.45 2.31
CA ARG A 133 -14.42 1.02 1.43
C ARG A 133 -15.78 0.45 1.81
N ILE A 134 -16.64 1.26 2.41
CA ILE A 134 -17.99 0.91 2.86
C ILE A 134 -18.98 0.96 1.66
N ALA A 135 -18.89 2.03 0.86
CA ALA A 135 -19.67 2.24 -0.34
C ALA A 135 -18.83 2.98 -1.40
N ASP A 136 -19.41 3.27 -2.54
CA ASP A 136 -18.72 3.99 -3.63
C ASP A 136 -18.29 5.41 -3.22
N ASP A 137 -19.03 6.02 -2.32
CA ASP A 137 -18.86 7.37 -1.79
C ASP A 137 -18.58 7.40 -0.27
N HIS A 138 -18.30 6.24 0.35
CA HIS A 138 -18.08 6.15 1.77
C HIS A 138 -16.88 5.25 2.10
N VAL A 139 -15.91 5.79 2.81
CA VAL A 139 -14.73 5.08 3.30
C VAL A 139 -14.58 5.26 4.80
N ARG A 140 -13.88 4.32 5.44
CA ARG A 140 -13.55 4.38 6.86
C ARG A 140 -12.07 4.18 7.06
N MET A 141 -11.47 5.04 7.89
CA MET A 141 -10.09 4.95 8.35
C MET A 141 -10.05 4.50 9.81
N ARG A 142 -9.13 3.58 10.12
CA ARG A 142 -8.84 3.19 11.51
C ARG A 142 -7.34 3.15 11.73
N HIS A 143 -6.87 3.72 12.82
CA HIS A 143 -5.51 3.49 13.31
C HIS A 143 -5.34 2.02 13.71
N ILE A 144 -4.24 1.39 13.30
CA ILE A 144 -3.91 0.00 13.65
C ILE A 144 -2.62 -0.06 14.47
N SER A 145 -1.75 0.94 14.32
CA SER A 145 -0.46 1.05 14.99
C SER A 145 -0.23 2.48 15.46
N GLU A 146 0.88 2.72 16.17
CA GLU A 146 1.25 4.06 16.66
C GLU A 146 1.45 5.09 15.54
N ALA A 147 1.84 4.63 14.35
CA ALA A 147 1.92 5.46 13.16
C ALA A 147 1.11 4.84 12.03
N ASP A 148 0.42 5.67 11.26
CA ASP A 148 -0.35 5.26 10.08
C ASP A 148 0.53 5.04 8.86
N LEU A 149 1.59 5.83 8.75
CA LEU A 149 2.54 5.80 7.64
C LEU A 149 3.97 5.81 8.17
N ALA A 150 4.84 5.01 7.55
CA ALA A 150 6.28 5.14 7.72
C ALA A 150 6.94 5.47 6.38
N LEU A 151 7.95 6.34 6.46
CA LEU A 151 8.68 6.90 5.31
C LEU A 151 10.19 6.80 5.55
N PRO A 152 11.01 6.80 4.49
CA PRO A 152 12.46 6.87 4.63
C PRO A 152 12.89 8.18 5.29
N ASP A 153 14.05 8.19 5.93
CA ASP A 153 14.58 9.41 6.59
C ASP A 153 15.23 10.35 5.56
N THR A 154 14.39 11.10 4.85
CA THR A 154 14.77 12.05 3.79
C THR A 154 14.01 13.36 3.92
N ASP A 155 14.52 14.43 3.30
CA ASP A 155 13.82 15.73 3.25
C ASP A 155 12.50 15.64 2.46
N THR A 156 12.45 14.81 1.40
CA THR A 156 11.21 14.54 0.65
C THR A 156 10.14 13.91 1.54
N ALA A 157 10.53 13.00 2.43
CA ALA A 157 9.60 12.41 3.39
C ALA A 157 9.11 13.43 4.44
N GLN A 158 9.98 14.36 4.87
CA GLN A 158 9.54 15.46 5.74
C GLN A 158 8.52 16.34 5.04
N ALA A 159 8.77 16.72 3.78
CA ALA A 159 7.83 17.50 2.99
C ALA A 159 6.46 16.80 2.83
N PHE A 160 6.46 15.46 2.73
CA PHE A 160 5.21 14.69 2.72
C PHE A 160 4.50 14.70 4.09
N ILE A 161 5.23 14.64 5.19
CA ILE A 161 4.65 14.79 6.54
C ILE A 161 4.01 16.17 6.69
N ASP A 162 4.71 17.22 6.26
CA ASP A 162 4.20 18.60 6.30
C ASP A 162 2.95 18.77 5.41
N LEU A 163 2.85 18.02 4.29
CA LEU A 163 1.66 17.96 3.45
C LEU A 163 0.44 17.43 4.22
N LEU A 164 0.65 16.49 5.13
CA LEU A 164 -0.42 15.86 5.93
C LEU A 164 -0.85 16.70 7.14
N ASP A 165 -0.22 17.84 7.40
CA ASP A 165 -0.56 18.73 8.51
C ASP A 165 -2.05 19.11 8.51
N GLY A 166 -2.68 19.00 9.67
CA GLY A 166 -4.11 19.26 9.85
C GLY A 166 -5.00 18.07 9.48
N THR A 167 -4.43 16.94 9.08
CA THR A 167 -5.15 15.67 8.94
C THR A 167 -4.92 14.77 10.16
N PRO A 168 -5.78 13.78 10.44
CA PRO A 168 -5.53 12.81 11.50
C PRO A 168 -4.49 11.74 11.13
N ILE A 169 -3.93 11.76 9.91
CA ILE A 169 -2.98 10.75 9.44
C ILE A 169 -1.61 10.98 10.08
N GLN A 170 -1.18 10.03 10.89
CA GLN A 170 0.09 10.07 11.60
C GLN A 170 1.20 9.44 10.76
N ALA A 171 2.19 10.23 10.37
CA ALA A 171 3.31 9.78 9.55
C ALA A 171 4.64 10.00 10.28
N VAL A 172 5.55 9.03 10.16
CA VAL A 172 6.87 9.08 10.78
C VAL A 172 7.97 8.79 9.76
N ARG A 173 9.11 9.47 9.90
CA ARG A 173 10.35 9.09 9.21
C ARG A 173 11.07 8.00 10.01
N THR A 174 11.76 7.13 9.31
CA THR A 174 12.52 6.06 9.95
C THR A 174 13.82 5.77 9.20
N PRO A 175 14.98 5.69 9.90
CA PRO A 175 16.25 5.35 9.27
C PRO A 175 16.33 3.89 8.83
N ASP A 176 15.52 3.02 9.43
CA ASP A 176 15.42 1.58 9.16
C ASP A 176 14.26 1.25 8.20
N PHE A 177 13.97 2.14 7.26
CA PHE A 177 12.80 2.02 6.35
C PHE A 177 12.78 0.69 5.60
N THR A 178 13.91 0.27 5.03
CA THR A 178 14.01 -1.01 4.29
C THR A 178 13.71 -2.20 5.21
N ALA A 179 14.21 -2.20 6.44
CA ALA A 179 13.89 -3.25 7.41
C ALA A 179 12.37 -3.31 7.69
N ARG A 180 11.73 -2.16 7.94
CA ARG A 180 10.28 -2.09 8.19
C ARG A 180 9.45 -2.53 6.99
N GLN A 181 9.90 -2.18 5.80
CA GLN A 181 9.24 -2.58 4.56
C GLN A 181 9.27 -4.11 4.40
N TRP A 182 10.43 -4.74 4.63
CA TRP A 182 10.58 -6.18 4.60
C TRP A 182 9.83 -6.87 5.74
N GLN A 183 9.84 -6.32 6.97
CA GLN A 183 9.03 -6.85 8.08
C GLN A 183 7.54 -6.91 7.71
N LYS A 184 7.01 -5.83 7.11
CA LYS A 184 5.63 -5.83 6.64
C LYS A 184 5.40 -6.85 5.52
N LEU A 185 6.36 -6.99 4.59
CA LEU A 185 6.27 -7.98 3.52
C LEU A 185 6.27 -9.41 4.07
N LEU A 186 7.10 -9.74 5.06
CA LEU A 186 7.11 -11.05 5.72
C LEU A 186 5.73 -11.42 6.27
N ILE A 187 5.06 -10.49 6.97
CA ILE A 187 3.69 -10.70 7.43
C ILE A 187 2.75 -10.96 6.24
N ASN A 188 2.83 -10.14 5.22
CA ASN A 188 1.93 -10.19 4.08
C ASN A 188 2.06 -11.47 3.25
N ILE A 189 3.27 -12.02 3.08
CA ILE A 189 3.48 -13.23 2.27
C ILE A 189 2.98 -14.53 2.93
N VAL A 190 2.65 -14.49 4.20
CA VAL A 190 2.04 -15.63 4.90
C VAL A 190 0.57 -15.41 5.17
N VAL A 191 0.18 -14.27 5.72
CA VAL A 191 -1.22 -14.01 6.09
C VAL A 191 -2.11 -13.90 4.85
N ASN A 192 -1.69 -13.11 3.86
CA ASN A 192 -2.52 -12.82 2.69
C ASN A 192 -2.73 -14.06 1.79
N PRO A 193 -1.70 -14.78 1.35
CA PRO A 193 -1.87 -15.97 0.52
C PRO A 193 -2.68 -17.07 1.19
N VAL A 194 -2.35 -17.39 2.44
CA VAL A 194 -3.00 -18.49 3.15
C VAL A 194 -4.49 -18.20 3.32
N THR A 195 -4.85 -17.01 3.78
CA THR A 195 -6.26 -16.66 3.99
C THR A 195 -7.05 -16.55 2.67
N ALA A 196 -6.42 -16.05 1.59
CA ALA A 196 -7.06 -15.95 0.28
C ALA A 196 -7.31 -17.31 -0.36
N LEU A 197 -6.30 -18.21 -0.37
CA LEU A 197 -6.39 -19.54 -0.98
C LEU A 197 -7.35 -20.46 -0.22
N THR A 198 -7.32 -20.42 1.11
CA THR A 198 -8.19 -21.24 1.94
C THR A 198 -9.60 -20.67 2.08
N ARG A 199 -9.80 -19.37 1.76
CA ARG A 199 -11.00 -18.60 2.05
C ARG A 199 -11.38 -18.64 3.52
N MET A 200 -10.38 -18.79 4.39
CA MET A 200 -10.55 -18.81 5.84
C MET A 200 -9.97 -17.54 6.46
N ARG A 201 -10.52 -17.14 7.60
CA ARG A 201 -9.99 -16.04 8.41
C ARG A 201 -8.66 -16.42 9.05
N GLN A 202 -7.98 -15.48 9.71
CA GLN A 202 -6.62 -15.65 10.23
C GLN A 202 -6.45 -16.81 11.20
N GLY A 203 -7.52 -17.30 11.84
CA GLY A 203 -7.49 -18.52 12.65
C GLY A 203 -6.93 -19.75 11.92
N VAL A 204 -6.93 -19.81 10.60
CA VAL A 204 -6.31 -20.88 9.81
C VAL A 204 -4.80 -21.00 10.05
N LEU A 205 -4.13 -19.89 10.41
CA LEU A 205 -2.70 -19.85 10.72
C LEU A 205 -2.33 -20.66 11.97
N GLN A 206 -3.31 -20.98 12.82
CA GLN A 206 -3.09 -21.80 14.04
C GLN A 206 -2.92 -23.29 13.75
N ARG A 207 -3.23 -23.74 12.53
CA ARG A 207 -3.09 -25.15 12.14
C ARG A 207 -1.62 -25.53 12.03
N GLU A 208 -1.21 -26.66 12.58
CA GLU A 208 0.19 -27.11 12.57
C GLU A 208 0.73 -27.31 11.14
N ASP A 209 -0.07 -27.89 10.22
CA ASP A 209 0.31 -28.07 8.83
C ASP A 209 0.50 -26.72 8.09
N ILE A 210 -0.29 -25.71 8.42
CA ILE A 210 -0.12 -24.34 7.89
C ILE A 210 1.11 -23.65 8.50
N GLN A 211 1.42 -23.90 9.77
CA GLN A 211 2.62 -23.34 10.39
C GLN A 211 3.91 -23.88 9.75
N VAL A 212 3.94 -25.15 9.35
CA VAL A 212 5.07 -25.73 8.60
C VAL A 212 5.23 -25.00 7.26
N LEU A 213 4.14 -24.76 6.52
CA LEU A 213 4.17 -24.03 5.26
C LEU A 213 4.63 -22.59 5.45
N THR A 214 4.06 -21.86 6.42
CA THR A 214 4.38 -20.45 6.65
C THR A 214 5.80 -20.25 7.14
N THR A 215 6.33 -21.18 7.94
CA THR A 215 7.75 -21.17 8.35
C THR A 215 8.68 -21.27 7.13
N ALA A 216 8.42 -22.20 6.23
CA ALA A 216 9.24 -22.35 5.02
C ALA A 216 9.18 -21.12 4.09
N LEU A 217 7.98 -20.50 3.93
CA LEU A 217 7.83 -19.24 3.19
C LEU A 217 8.65 -18.10 3.81
N LEU A 218 8.63 -17.98 5.14
CA LEU A 218 9.33 -16.95 5.89
C LEU A 218 10.84 -17.14 5.86
N GLU A 219 11.34 -18.36 5.96
CA GLU A 219 12.78 -18.67 5.90
C GLU A 219 13.37 -18.27 4.53
N GLU A 220 12.69 -18.64 3.43
CA GLU A 220 13.10 -18.20 2.10
C GLU A 220 13.10 -16.67 1.96
N ALA A 221 12.02 -16.03 2.40
CA ALA A 221 11.89 -14.58 2.27
C ALA A 221 12.88 -13.81 3.17
N ALA A 222 13.19 -14.33 4.37
CA ALA A 222 14.20 -13.74 5.25
C ALA A 222 15.62 -13.83 4.64
N ALA A 223 15.95 -14.95 3.99
CA ALA A 223 17.22 -15.10 3.27
C ALA A 223 17.32 -14.10 2.09
N VAL A 224 16.23 -13.88 1.37
CA VAL A 224 16.17 -12.88 0.30
C VAL A 224 16.28 -11.46 0.87
N ALA A 225 15.61 -11.16 1.98
CA ALA A 225 15.69 -9.87 2.66
C ALA A 225 17.12 -9.53 3.12
N ASP A 226 17.85 -10.53 3.62
CA ASP A 226 19.26 -10.37 4.01
C ASP A 226 20.12 -10.01 2.80
N ALA A 227 19.96 -10.71 1.68
CA ALA A 227 20.68 -10.42 0.44
C ALA A 227 20.32 -9.06 -0.19
N GLU A 228 19.10 -8.58 0.01
CA GLU A 228 18.65 -7.21 -0.36
C GLU A 228 19.18 -6.14 0.64
N GLY A 229 19.92 -6.52 1.68
CA GLY A 229 20.46 -5.60 2.67
C GLY A 229 19.38 -4.98 3.58
N ALA A 230 18.30 -5.70 3.84
CA ALA A 230 17.18 -5.19 4.64
C ALA A 230 17.56 -4.95 6.12
N GLY A 231 18.65 -5.54 6.61
CA GLY A 231 19.11 -5.37 7.99
C GLY A 231 18.19 -6.00 9.03
N LEU A 232 17.45 -7.04 8.64
CA LEU A 232 16.59 -7.78 9.57
C LEU A 232 17.41 -8.64 10.53
N PRO A 233 16.95 -8.85 11.79
CA PRO A 233 17.59 -9.78 12.70
C PRO A 233 17.49 -11.22 12.16
N ALA A 234 18.45 -12.08 12.47
CA ALA A 234 18.45 -13.49 12.07
C ALA A 234 17.19 -14.25 12.57
N SER A 235 16.52 -13.74 13.60
CA SER A 235 15.27 -14.29 14.12
C SER A 235 14.01 -13.82 13.36
N ALA A 236 14.13 -12.97 12.33
CA ALA A 236 13.00 -12.30 11.69
C ALA A 236 11.90 -13.27 11.20
N ALA A 237 12.28 -14.41 10.61
CA ALA A 237 11.33 -15.45 10.20
C ALA A 237 10.56 -16.01 11.41
N ALA A 238 11.27 -16.42 12.45
CA ALA A 238 10.65 -16.99 13.66
C ALA A 238 9.83 -15.94 14.44
N ASP A 239 10.31 -14.68 14.49
CA ASP A 239 9.59 -13.58 15.14
C ASP A 239 8.28 -13.27 14.39
N THR A 240 8.33 -13.24 13.06
CA THR A 240 7.14 -13.05 12.24
C THR A 240 6.17 -14.20 12.40
N GLN A 241 6.65 -15.46 12.42
CA GLN A 241 5.81 -16.62 12.66
C GLN A 241 5.07 -16.51 14.02
N ARG A 242 5.81 -16.13 15.08
CA ARG A 242 5.19 -15.91 16.40
C ARG A 242 4.17 -14.78 16.40
N LEU A 243 4.51 -13.67 15.73
CA LEU A 243 3.63 -12.50 15.65
C LEU A 243 2.31 -12.82 14.96
N VAL A 244 2.31 -13.48 13.81
CA VAL A 244 1.07 -13.77 13.08
C VAL A 244 0.16 -14.73 13.81
N LEU A 245 0.68 -15.55 14.72
CA LEU A 245 -0.11 -16.41 15.59
C LEU A 245 -0.84 -15.64 16.70
N THR A 246 -0.47 -14.39 16.99
CA THR A 246 -1.19 -13.54 17.95
C THR A 246 -2.36 -12.77 17.33
N PHE A 247 -2.50 -12.82 16.01
CA PHE A 247 -3.54 -12.05 15.33
C PHE A 247 -4.95 -12.57 15.66
N PRO A 248 -5.99 -11.70 15.67
CA PRO A 248 -7.35 -12.11 15.93
C PRO A 248 -7.82 -13.18 14.94
N HIS A 249 -8.29 -14.32 15.44
CA HIS A 249 -8.66 -15.47 14.62
C HIS A 249 -9.81 -15.18 13.65
N ASP A 250 -10.69 -14.27 14.02
CA ASP A 250 -11.87 -13.85 13.27
C ASP A 250 -11.58 -12.69 12.30
N ALA A 251 -10.35 -12.15 12.26
CA ALA A 251 -9.96 -11.13 11.31
C ALA A 251 -9.72 -11.72 9.91
N GLY A 252 -10.01 -10.95 8.88
CA GLY A 252 -9.64 -11.25 7.49
C GLY A 252 -8.48 -10.38 7.04
N SER A 253 -7.65 -10.88 6.12
CA SER A 253 -6.63 -10.07 5.45
C SER A 253 -7.24 -9.28 4.27
N SER A 254 -6.50 -8.28 3.76
CA SER A 254 -6.93 -7.55 2.55
C SER A 254 -7.13 -8.48 1.36
N MET A 255 -6.22 -9.43 1.16
CA MET A 255 -6.29 -10.40 0.06
C MET A 255 -7.43 -11.42 0.26
N TYR A 256 -7.75 -11.78 1.51
CA TYR A 256 -8.94 -12.59 1.81
C TYR A 256 -10.22 -11.91 1.33
N PHE A 257 -10.39 -10.62 1.64
CA PHE A 257 -11.57 -9.88 1.19
C PHE A 257 -11.58 -9.67 -0.32
N ASP A 258 -10.42 -9.49 -0.95
CA ASP A 258 -10.31 -9.42 -2.40
C ASP A 258 -10.73 -10.76 -3.04
N ALA A 259 -10.26 -11.90 -2.50
CA ALA A 259 -10.61 -13.22 -2.97
C ALA A 259 -12.12 -13.53 -2.84
N LEU A 260 -12.73 -13.17 -1.71
CA LEU A 260 -14.17 -13.35 -1.51
C LEU A 260 -15.01 -12.48 -2.46
N ALA A 261 -14.51 -11.29 -2.79
CA ALA A 261 -15.18 -10.37 -3.69
C ALA A 261 -14.86 -10.63 -5.19
N GLY A 262 -14.11 -11.69 -5.51
CA GLY A 262 -13.72 -12.01 -6.88
C GLY A 262 -12.81 -10.95 -7.53
N ARG A 263 -12.06 -10.17 -6.73
CA ARG A 263 -11.14 -9.14 -7.23
C ARG A 263 -9.75 -9.73 -7.46
N ARG A 264 -9.04 -9.20 -8.46
CA ARG A 264 -7.62 -9.56 -8.72
C ARG A 264 -6.77 -9.35 -7.46
N LEU A 265 -5.79 -10.25 -7.27
CA LEU A 265 -4.97 -10.30 -6.06
C LEU A 265 -3.62 -9.61 -6.27
N GLU A 266 -3.05 -9.04 -5.21
CA GLU A 266 -1.70 -8.42 -5.19
C GLU A 266 -0.57 -9.47 -5.15
N ALA A 267 -0.74 -10.59 -5.86
CA ALA A 267 0.19 -11.71 -5.84
C ALA A 267 1.61 -11.30 -6.27
N GLU A 268 1.70 -10.50 -7.35
CA GLU A 268 2.99 -10.04 -7.89
C GLU A 268 3.72 -9.05 -6.97
N ALA A 269 2.99 -8.16 -6.32
CA ALA A 269 3.59 -7.15 -5.45
C ALA A 269 4.05 -7.72 -4.10
N LEU A 270 3.50 -8.85 -3.68
CA LEU A 270 3.83 -9.50 -2.42
C LEU A 270 4.72 -10.74 -2.65
N THR A 271 4.14 -11.90 -2.84
CA THR A 271 4.90 -13.16 -3.03
C THR A 271 5.79 -13.08 -4.28
N GLY A 272 5.32 -12.45 -5.36
CA GLY A 272 6.11 -12.25 -6.58
C GLY A 272 7.33 -11.36 -6.36
N ALA A 273 7.26 -10.37 -5.46
CA ALA A 273 8.41 -9.54 -5.13
C ALA A 273 9.54 -10.35 -4.48
N VAL A 274 9.20 -11.27 -3.57
CA VAL A 274 10.19 -12.20 -2.96
C VAL A 274 10.83 -13.08 -4.02
N VAL A 275 10.02 -13.68 -4.92
CA VAL A 275 10.53 -14.56 -5.97
C VAL A 275 11.45 -13.80 -6.93
N ARG A 276 11.09 -12.60 -7.36
CA ARG A 276 11.94 -11.78 -8.22
C ARG A 276 13.23 -11.33 -7.53
N ALA A 277 13.17 -10.91 -6.28
CA ALA A 277 14.33 -10.54 -5.50
C ALA A 277 15.26 -11.75 -5.29
N GLY A 278 14.72 -12.91 -4.93
CA GLY A 278 15.49 -14.15 -4.83
C GLY A 278 16.23 -14.49 -6.13
N ALA A 279 15.56 -14.37 -7.27
CA ALA A 279 16.16 -14.62 -8.58
C ALA A 279 17.34 -13.66 -8.89
N ARG A 280 17.23 -12.38 -8.52
CA ARG A 280 18.34 -11.40 -8.69
C ARG A 280 19.59 -11.79 -7.91
N HIS A 281 19.43 -12.40 -6.74
CA HIS A 281 20.52 -12.82 -5.85
C HIS A 281 20.90 -14.31 -5.99
N GLY A 282 20.28 -15.05 -6.90
CA GLY A 282 20.54 -16.50 -7.07
C GLY A 282 20.03 -17.33 -5.89
N ILE A 283 19.12 -16.83 -5.09
CA ILE A 283 18.49 -17.51 -3.96
C ILE A 283 17.24 -18.23 -4.43
N LEU A 284 17.19 -19.55 -4.20
CA LEU A 284 16.02 -20.35 -4.56
C LEU A 284 14.88 -20.08 -3.56
N THR A 285 13.68 -19.87 -4.11
CA THR A 285 12.46 -19.64 -3.34
C THR A 285 11.34 -20.59 -3.78
N PRO A 286 11.54 -21.92 -3.66
CA PRO A 286 10.60 -22.91 -4.19
C PRO A 286 9.20 -22.83 -3.56
N MET A 287 9.12 -22.57 -2.25
CA MET A 287 7.82 -22.46 -1.57
C MET A 287 7.08 -21.18 -1.95
N ASN A 288 7.78 -20.04 -2.00
CA ASN A 288 7.18 -18.78 -2.48
C ASN A 288 6.81 -18.89 -3.98
N SER A 289 7.59 -19.58 -4.80
CA SER A 289 7.29 -19.80 -6.21
C SER A 289 6.03 -20.67 -6.39
N ALA A 290 5.88 -21.72 -5.61
CA ALA A 290 4.67 -22.55 -5.61
C ALA A 290 3.44 -21.77 -5.14
N MET A 291 3.59 -21.00 -4.06
CA MET A 291 2.54 -20.12 -3.55
C MET A 291 2.11 -19.07 -4.58
N LEU A 292 3.07 -18.45 -5.27
CA LEU A 292 2.81 -17.48 -6.33
C LEU A 292 2.04 -18.11 -7.49
N ALA A 293 2.39 -19.33 -7.90
CA ALA A 293 1.68 -20.03 -8.97
C ALA A 293 0.19 -20.27 -8.61
N LEU A 294 -0.09 -20.68 -7.36
CA LEU A 294 -1.46 -20.86 -6.87
C LEU A 294 -2.24 -19.55 -6.82
N LEU A 295 -1.60 -18.46 -6.35
CA LEU A 295 -2.21 -17.12 -6.30
C LEU A 295 -2.53 -16.59 -7.70
N ARG A 296 -1.63 -16.78 -8.67
CA ARG A 296 -1.87 -16.43 -10.09
C ARG A 296 -3.08 -17.17 -10.63
N ALA A 297 -3.11 -18.49 -10.47
CA ALA A 297 -4.22 -19.32 -10.93
C ALA A 297 -5.56 -18.90 -10.30
N LEU A 298 -5.58 -18.60 -9.00
CA LEU A 298 -6.76 -18.07 -8.31
C LEU A 298 -7.16 -16.70 -8.87
N SER A 299 -6.21 -15.78 -9.05
CA SER A 299 -6.45 -14.43 -9.54
C SER A 299 -6.93 -14.39 -10.99
N ASP A 300 -6.41 -15.26 -11.85
CA ASP A 300 -6.82 -15.38 -13.28
C ASP A 300 -8.26 -15.88 -13.43
N GLY A 301 -8.75 -16.61 -12.43
CA GLY A 301 -10.16 -17.02 -12.34
C GLY A 301 -11.10 -15.92 -11.88
N MET A 302 -10.57 -14.79 -11.38
CA MET A 302 -11.31 -13.65 -10.87
C MET A 302 -11.40 -12.56 -11.94
N GLY A 303 -12.56 -11.95 -12.11
CA GLY A 303 -12.75 -10.86 -13.09
C GLY A 303 -13.18 -11.35 -14.49
N ARG A 304 -13.62 -12.61 -14.60
CA ARG A 304 -14.32 -13.12 -15.78
C ARG A 304 -15.82 -12.95 -15.65
#